data_625c2456d21571d1629559668d16483b
#
_entry.id   625c2456d21571d1629559668d16483b
#
_cell.length_a   1.000
_cell.length_b   1.000
_cell.length_c   1.000
_cell.angle_alpha   90.00
_cell.angle_beta   90.00
_cell.angle_gamma   90.00
#
_symmetry.space_group_name_H-M   'P 1'
#
loop_
_entity.id
_entity.type
_entity.pdbx_description
1 polymer ?
#
loop_
_entity_poly.entity_id
_entity_poly.type
_entity_poly.pdbx_seq_one_letter_code
_entity_poly.pdbx_strand_id
1 'polypeptide(L)'
;MQNQIVKMINDFEHGQLSRRQLIAHLTGMFAASLGATIAFADQQPGRTAPNPADSTTTFDATDLNHIALSVSDVQRSQKWYQKHLGLKPKGQEGFLTTGRGWLALFQGEKPGLHHYCYSIANYDPADAVARLEAAGLTPRREGGRVYFDDPDGIECQVASA
;
A
#
# COMPACT_ATOMS: atom_id res chain seq x y z
N MET A 1 -16.76 34.80 3.73
CA MET A 1 -17.17 33.40 3.48
C MET A 1 -17.09 33.08 1.97
N GLN A 2 -17.81 33.80 1.09
CA GLN A 2 -17.81 33.52 -0.35
C GLN A 2 -16.42 33.53 -1.01
N ASN A 3 -15.57 34.50 -0.70
CA ASN A 3 -14.22 34.61 -1.24
C ASN A 3 -13.27 33.47 -0.75
N GLN A 4 -13.50 32.89 0.43
CA GLN A 4 -12.71 31.77 0.95
C GLN A 4 -13.10 30.45 0.26
N ILE A 5 -14.37 30.25 -0.03
CA ILE A 5 -14.86 29.08 -0.79
C ILE A 5 -14.29 29.09 -2.23
N VAL A 6 -14.36 30.23 -2.89
CA VAL A 6 -13.81 30.40 -4.24
C VAL A 6 -12.30 30.11 -4.26
N LYS A 7 -11.55 30.63 -3.27
CA LYS A 7 -10.12 30.33 -3.16
C LYS A 7 -9.84 28.84 -2.98
N MET A 8 -10.58 28.15 -2.10
CA MET A 8 -10.40 26.71 -1.87
C MET A 8 -10.73 25.86 -3.10
N ILE A 9 -11.75 26.22 -3.86
CA ILE A 9 -12.07 25.56 -5.12
C ILE A 9 -10.93 25.74 -6.11
N ASN A 10 -10.43 26.96 -6.26
CA ASN A 10 -9.30 27.25 -7.14
C ASN A 10 -8.03 26.50 -6.74
N ASP A 11 -7.71 26.44 -5.44
CA ASP A 11 -6.56 25.69 -4.92
C ASP A 11 -6.72 24.16 -5.17
N PHE A 12 -7.96 23.66 -5.13
CA PHE A 12 -8.26 22.27 -5.48
C PHE A 12 -8.11 22.00 -6.98
N GLU A 13 -8.64 22.87 -7.85
CA GLU A 13 -8.53 22.75 -9.31
C GLU A 13 -7.08 22.80 -9.80
N HIS A 14 -6.21 23.54 -9.08
CA HIS A 14 -4.78 23.63 -9.36
C HIS A 14 -3.93 22.59 -8.60
N GLY A 15 -4.58 21.58 -7.98
CA GLY A 15 -3.88 20.47 -7.32
C GLY A 15 -3.16 20.85 -6.02
N GLN A 16 -3.40 22.04 -5.48
CA GLN A 16 -2.81 22.53 -4.22
C GLN A 16 -3.58 22.02 -2.99
N LEU A 17 -4.82 21.56 -3.19
CA LEU A 17 -5.64 20.90 -2.17
C LEU A 17 -6.11 19.54 -2.67
N SER A 18 -6.01 18.52 -1.82
CA SER A 18 -6.63 17.22 -2.06
C SER A 18 -8.15 17.29 -1.84
N ARG A 19 -8.91 16.36 -2.46
CA ARG A 19 -10.37 16.25 -2.23
C ARG A 19 -10.73 16.20 -0.73
N ARG A 20 -9.92 15.51 0.06
CA ARG A 20 -10.12 15.36 1.50
C ARG A 20 -9.95 16.69 2.23
N GLN A 21 -8.90 17.44 1.91
CA GLN A 21 -8.65 18.76 2.49
C GLN A 21 -9.76 19.74 2.11
N LEU A 22 -10.21 19.72 0.86
CA LEU A 22 -11.34 20.55 0.43
C LEU A 22 -12.62 20.24 1.24
N ILE A 23 -12.97 18.96 1.38
CA ILE A 23 -14.15 18.55 2.17
C ILE A 23 -13.99 18.94 3.64
N ALA A 24 -12.82 18.72 4.24
CA ALA A 24 -12.56 19.05 5.64
C ALA A 24 -12.70 20.57 5.89
N HIS A 25 -12.16 21.40 4.99
CA HIS A 25 -12.29 22.87 5.11
C HIS A 25 -13.74 23.34 4.95
N LEU A 26 -14.49 22.79 3.98
CA LEU A 26 -15.90 23.12 3.79
C LEU A 26 -16.74 22.72 5.00
N THR A 27 -16.54 21.50 5.52
CA THR A 27 -17.28 21.03 6.70
C THR A 27 -16.94 21.84 7.95
N GLY A 28 -15.67 22.21 8.15
CA GLY A 28 -15.24 23.08 9.26
C GLY A 28 -15.87 24.47 9.20
N MET A 29 -16.03 25.04 8.03
CA MET A 29 -16.69 26.34 7.87
C MET A 29 -18.19 26.30 8.18
N PHE A 30 -18.87 25.20 7.88
CA PHE A 30 -20.28 25.01 8.25
C PHE A 30 -20.46 24.73 9.74
N ALA A 31 -19.56 23.98 10.38
CA ALA A 31 -19.59 23.69 11.81
C ALA A 31 -19.38 24.95 12.66
N ALA A 32 -18.48 25.82 12.24
CA ALA A 32 -18.24 27.11 12.93
C ALA A 32 -19.46 28.03 12.92
N SER A 33 -20.34 27.92 11.93
CA SER A 33 -21.59 28.69 11.85
C SER A 33 -22.70 28.15 12.77
N LEU A 34 -22.55 26.92 13.29
CA LEU A 34 -23.54 26.25 14.15
C LEU A 34 -23.06 26.12 15.62
N GLY A 35 -21.92 26.71 15.99
CA GLY A 35 -21.38 26.66 17.35
C GLY A 35 -20.96 25.25 17.84
N ALA A 36 -20.80 24.29 16.93
CA ALA A 36 -20.36 22.94 17.25
C ALA A 36 -18.86 22.77 17.03
N THR A 37 -18.10 22.51 18.07
CA THR A 37 -16.71 22.05 17.97
C THR A 37 -16.67 20.58 17.54
N ILE A 38 -16.46 20.33 16.25
CA ILE A 38 -16.21 18.98 15.75
C ILE A 38 -14.69 18.77 15.81
N ALA A 39 -14.24 17.93 16.74
CA ALA A 39 -12.87 17.41 16.74
C ALA A 39 -12.73 16.46 15.55
N PHE A 40 -12.06 16.91 14.50
CA PHE A 40 -11.66 16.02 13.41
C PHE A 40 -10.46 15.19 13.89
N ALA A 41 -10.74 14.01 14.46
CA ALA A 41 -9.71 12.98 14.52
C ALA A 41 -9.31 12.63 13.07
N ASP A 42 -8.01 12.58 12.83
CA ASP A 42 -7.42 12.22 11.53
C ASP A 42 -7.71 10.75 11.22
N GLN A 43 -8.97 10.46 10.82
CA GLN A 43 -9.36 9.12 10.39
C GLN A 43 -8.97 8.95 8.92
N GLN A 44 -7.84 8.36 8.68
CA GLN A 44 -7.54 7.75 7.38
C GLN A 44 -8.60 6.65 7.14
N PRO A 45 -9.38 6.70 6.04
CA PRO A 45 -10.27 5.59 5.72
C PRO A 45 -9.40 4.37 5.38
N GLY A 46 -9.55 3.30 6.15
CA GLY A 46 -8.83 2.04 5.98
C GLY A 46 -7.70 1.77 6.98
N ARG A 47 -7.37 2.71 7.88
CA ARG A 47 -6.50 2.43 9.02
C ARG A 47 -7.35 2.36 10.27
N THR A 48 -7.92 1.20 10.56
CA THR A 48 -8.27 0.84 11.94
C THR A 48 -6.94 0.79 12.68
N ALA A 49 -6.78 1.66 13.70
CA ALA A 49 -5.70 1.47 14.65
C ALA A 49 -5.78 0.02 15.15
N PRO A 50 -4.66 -0.72 15.22
CA PRO A 50 -4.69 -2.07 15.75
C PRO A 50 -5.34 -2.02 17.13
N ASN A 51 -6.35 -2.88 17.32
CA ASN A 51 -6.97 -3.03 18.63
C ASN A 51 -5.89 -3.56 19.59
N PRO A 52 -5.48 -2.85 20.63
CA PRO A 52 -4.43 -3.30 21.53
C PRO A 52 -4.76 -4.60 22.27
N ALA A 53 -5.99 -5.11 22.13
CA ALA A 53 -6.43 -6.38 22.70
C ALA A 53 -6.15 -7.61 21.81
N ASP A 54 -5.71 -7.42 20.56
CA ASP A 54 -5.42 -8.54 19.64
C ASP A 54 -3.89 -8.71 19.47
N SER A 55 -3.23 -9.05 20.59
CA SER A 55 -1.78 -9.33 20.63
C SER A 55 -1.39 -10.67 20.00
N THR A 56 -2.24 -11.26 19.16
CA THR A 56 -2.04 -12.59 18.56
C THR A 56 -1.55 -12.53 17.11
N THR A 57 -1.49 -11.36 16.49
CA THR A 57 -0.98 -11.22 15.13
C THR A 57 0.54 -11.26 15.09
N THR A 58 1.10 -12.02 14.14
CA THR A 58 2.55 -12.08 13.94
C THR A 58 3.11 -10.73 13.48
N PHE A 59 2.38 -10.00 12.64
CA PHE A 59 2.75 -8.67 12.12
C PHE A 59 1.55 -7.72 12.01
N ASP A 60 1.86 -6.43 12.09
CA ASP A 60 0.95 -5.35 11.67
C ASP A 60 1.31 -4.94 10.24
N ALA A 61 0.60 -5.50 9.27
CA ALA A 61 0.75 -5.12 7.87
C ALA A 61 0.17 -3.72 7.64
N THR A 62 0.97 -2.84 7.04
CA THR A 62 0.59 -1.43 6.83
C THR A 62 0.07 -1.16 5.42
N ASP A 63 0.57 -1.89 4.42
CA ASP A 63 0.20 -1.70 3.01
C ASP A 63 0.50 -2.96 2.20
N LEU A 64 -0.21 -3.15 1.08
CA LEU A 64 0.21 -4.06 0.03
C LEU A 64 1.36 -3.40 -0.74
N ASN A 65 2.58 -3.88 -0.51
CA ASN A 65 3.80 -3.32 -1.10
C ASN A 65 3.85 -3.56 -2.60
N HIS A 66 3.75 -4.84 -3.01
CA HIS A 66 3.75 -5.22 -4.42
C HIS A 66 3.11 -6.58 -4.66
N ILE A 67 2.81 -6.82 -5.92
CA ILE A 67 2.47 -8.13 -6.46
C ILE A 67 3.53 -8.52 -7.47
N ALA A 68 4.00 -9.75 -7.41
CA ALA A 68 4.91 -10.32 -8.38
C ALA A 68 4.20 -11.37 -9.24
N LEU A 69 4.38 -11.29 -10.53
CA LEU A 69 3.80 -12.21 -11.51
C LEU A 69 4.91 -12.90 -12.30
N SER A 70 4.76 -14.20 -12.51
CA SER A 70 5.44 -14.92 -13.57
C SER A 70 4.74 -14.65 -14.89
N VAL A 71 5.49 -14.27 -15.91
CA VAL A 71 4.99 -14.02 -17.27
C VAL A 71 5.88 -14.69 -18.30
N SER A 72 5.31 -15.10 -19.41
CA SER A 72 6.07 -15.78 -20.49
C SER A 72 6.95 -14.82 -21.31
N ASP A 73 6.74 -13.51 -21.21
CA ASP A 73 7.55 -12.47 -21.85
C ASP A 73 7.38 -11.17 -21.07
N VAL A 74 8.45 -10.77 -20.39
CA VAL A 74 8.47 -9.59 -19.52
C VAL A 74 8.25 -8.30 -20.30
N GLN A 75 8.91 -8.13 -21.45
CA GLN A 75 8.82 -6.91 -22.24
C GLN A 75 7.43 -6.73 -22.85
N ARG A 76 6.84 -7.80 -23.37
CA ARG A 76 5.47 -7.79 -23.88
C ARG A 76 4.47 -7.44 -22.79
N SER A 77 4.58 -8.07 -21.64
CA SER A 77 3.70 -7.84 -20.51
C SER A 77 3.86 -6.41 -19.96
N GLN A 78 5.09 -5.92 -19.80
CA GLN A 78 5.38 -4.56 -19.39
C GLN A 78 4.70 -3.55 -20.33
N LYS A 79 4.87 -3.68 -21.65
CA LYS A 79 4.23 -2.81 -22.65
C LYS A 79 2.71 -2.85 -22.54
N TRP A 80 2.15 -4.03 -22.29
CA TRP A 80 0.71 -4.22 -22.11
C TRP A 80 0.18 -3.44 -20.89
N TYR A 81 0.82 -3.61 -19.72
CA TYR A 81 0.43 -2.91 -18.48
C TYR A 81 0.59 -1.39 -18.59
N GLN A 82 1.64 -0.92 -19.26
CA GLN A 82 1.84 0.49 -19.54
C GLN A 82 0.74 1.06 -20.43
N LYS A 83 0.41 0.34 -21.53
CA LYS A 83 -0.58 0.79 -22.51
C LYS A 83 -2.00 0.79 -21.96
N HIS A 84 -2.40 -0.27 -21.25
CA HIS A 84 -3.79 -0.49 -20.89
C HIS A 84 -4.14 0.01 -19.49
N LEU A 85 -3.17 0.06 -18.57
CA LEU A 85 -3.39 0.51 -17.20
C LEU A 85 -2.59 1.76 -16.84
N GLY A 86 -1.77 2.28 -17.75
CA GLY A 86 -0.99 3.50 -17.53
C GLY A 86 0.10 3.37 -16.48
N LEU A 87 0.51 2.14 -16.14
CA LEU A 87 1.58 1.92 -15.16
C LEU A 87 2.89 2.55 -15.64
N LYS A 88 3.68 3.08 -14.71
CA LYS A 88 4.97 3.73 -15.02
C LYS A 88 6.12 2.80 -14.70
N PRO A 89 7.22 2.83 -15.47
CA PRO A 89 8.44 2.09 -15.11
C PRO A 89 8.95 2.47 -13.72
N LYS A 90 9.46 1.48 -12.96
CA LYS A 90 10.05 1.66 -11.63
C LYS A 90 11.44 1.02 -11.57
N GLY A 91 12.48 1.83 -11.81
CA GLY A 91 13.86 1.34 -11.77
C GLY A 91 14.20 0.40 -12.93
N GLN A 92 14.25 -0.90 -12.69
CA GLN A 92 14.65 -1.91 -13.67
C GLN A 92 13.51 -2.43 -14.55
N GLU A 93 13.87 -3.15 -15.61
CA GLU A 93 12.92 -3.82 -16.50
C GLU A 93 12.01 -4.78 -15.71
N GLY A 94 10.75 -4.84 -16.12
CA GLY A 94 9.73 -5.68 -15.46
C GLY A 94 9.11 -5.06 -14.22
N PHE A 95 9.64 -3.94 -13.70
CA PHE A 95 9.08 -3.28 -12.53
C PHE A 95 8.27 -2.06 -12.93
N LEU A 96 7.03 -2.00 -12.45
CA LEU A 96 6.05 -0.98 -12.79
C LEU A 96 5.38 -0.44 -11.52
N THR A 97 5.18 0.87 -11.44
CA THR A 97 4.49 1.47 -10.28
C THR A 97 3.04 1.81 -10.59
N THR A 98 2.20 1.66 -9.57
CA THR A 98 0.81 2.10 -9.53
C THR A 98 0.64 3.39 -8.72
N GLY A 99 1.74 3.96 -8.23
CA GLY A 99 1.76 5.09 -7.30
C GLY A 99 2.12 4.66 -5.88
N ARG A 100 1.26 3.95 -5.16
CA ARG A 100 1.54 3.47 -3.79
C ARG A 100 2.22 2.10 -3.77
N GLY A 101 1.67 1.14 -4.50
CA GLY A 101 2.27 -0.17 -4.69
C GLY A 101 2.96 -0.29 -6.06
N TRP A 102 3.49 -1.47 -6.32
CA TRP A 102 4.14 -1.75 -7.59
C TRP A 102 3.92 -3.20 -8.04
N LEU A 103 4.17 -3.45 -9.32
CA LEU A 103 4.08 -4.73 -9.98
C LEU A 103 5.49 -5.16 -10.40
N ALA A 104 5.86 -6.39 -10.02
CA ALA A 104 7.06 -7.06 -10.53
C ALA A 104 6.66 -8.11 -11.57
N LEU A 105 7.35 -8.14 -12.68
CA LEU A 105 7.20 -9.13 -13.73
C LEU A 105 8.49 -9.93 -13.83
N PHE A 106 8.40 -11.25 -13.67
CA PHE A 106 9.50 -12.18 -13.80
C PHE A 106 9.26 -13.14 -14.96
N GLN A 107 10.31 -13.48 -15.68
CA GLN A 107 10.25 -14.50 -16.71
C GLN A 107 9.95 -15.86 -16.09
N GLY A 108 8.91 -16.53 -16.57
CA GLY A 108 8.55 -17.86 -16.09
C GLY A 108 7.87 -18.69 -17.19
N GLU A 109 7.98 -20.00 -17.08
CA GLU A 109 7.36 -20.94 -18.05
C GLU A 109 5.83 -20.95 -17.93
N LYS A 110 5.33 -20.83 -16.71
CA LYS A 110 3.89 -20.81 -16.42
C LYS A 110 3.49 -19.42 -15.90
N PRO A 111 2.69 -18.67 -16.65
CA PRO A 111 2.13 -17.41 -16.15
C PRO A 111 1.25 -17.62 -14.92
N GLY A 112 1.40 -16.72 -13.93
CA GLY A 112 0.63 -16.80 -12.69
C GLY A 112 1.15 -15.85 -11.62
N LEU A 113 0.58 -15.97 -10.42
CA LEU A 113 1.10 -15.30 -9.24
C LEU A 113 2.46 -15.94 -8.88
N HIS A 114 3.48 -15.09 -8.69
CA HIS A 114 4.76 -15.51 -8.14
C HIS A 114 4.76 -15.35 -6.62
N HIS A 115 4.51 -14.12 -6.15
CA HIS A 115 4.29 -13.82 -4.73
C HIS A 115 3.58 -12.47 -4.58
N TYR A 116 3.08 -12.22 -3.39
CA TYR A 116 2.64 -10.91 -2.95
C TYR A 116 3.41 -10.46 -1.72
N CYS A 117 3.57 -9.15 -1.55
CA CYS A 117 4.37 -8.58 -0.46
C CYS A 117 3.58 -7.57 0.34
N TYR A 118 3.63 -7.69 1.66
CA TYR A 118 3.14 -6.67 2.59
C TYR A 118 4.28 -5.86 3.21
N SER A 119 4.05 -4.56 3.35
CA SER A 119 4.89 -3.69 4.16
C SER A 119 4.57 -3.87 5.64
N ILE A 120 5.60 -4.01 6.47
CA ILE A 120 5.48 -4.15 7.92
C ILE A 120 6.09 -2.92 8.59
N ALA A 121 5.38 -2.38 9.59
CA ALA A 121 5.89 -1.29 10.40
C ALA A 121 7.10 -1.74 11.22
N ASN A 122 8.13 -0.88 11.30
CA ASN A 122 9.39 -1.16 12.04
C ASN A 122 10.02 -2.51 11.65
N TYR A 123 9.97 -2.85 10.38
CA TYR A 123 10.44 -4.12 9.86
C TYR A 123 11.94 -4.32 10.09
N ASP A 124 12.27 -5.45 10.70
CA ASP A 124 13.63 -6.05 10.74
C ASP A 124 13.54 -7.46 10.21
N PRO A 125 14.37 -7.88 9.24
CA PRO A 125 14.27 -9.20 8.63
C PRO A 125 14.66 -10.35 9.57
N ALA A 126 15.52 -10.12 10.57
CA ALA A 126 15.87 -11.17 11.53
C ALA A 126 14.74 -11.37 12.55
N ASP A 127 14.16 -10.29 13.04
CA ASP A 127 12.98 -10.32 13.90
C ASP A 127 11.77 -10.95 13.17
N ALA A 128 11.60 -10.65 11.89
CA ALA A 128 10.53 -11.25 11.07
C ALA A 128 10.66 -12.77 10.95
N VAL A 129 11.89 -13.28 10.74
CA VAL A 129 12.15 -14.73 10.75
C VAL A 129 11.77 -15.33 12.11
N ALA A 130 12.27 -14.76 13.21
CA ALA A 130 12.00 -15.27 14.54
C ALA A 130 10.50 -15.32 14.90
N ARG A 131 9.74 -14.28 14.52
CA ARG A 131 8.28 -14.23 14.72
C ARG A 131 7.53 -15.28 13.91
N LEU A 132 7.92 -15.49 12.66
CA LEU A 132 7.29 -16.51 11.81
C LEU A 132 7.59 -17.92 12.33
N GLU A 133 8.82 -18.20 12.74
CA GLU A 133 9.20 -19.47 13.36
C GLU A 133 8.43 -19.73 14.67
N ALA A 134 8.30 -18.70 15.51
CA ALA A 134 7.51 -18.78 16.73
C ALA A 134 6.01 -19.03 16.47
N ALA A 135 5.51 -18.57 15.30
CA ALA A 135 4.15 -18.84 14.85
C ALA A 135 4.00 -20.22 14.15
N GLY A 136 5.06 -21.02 14.09
CA GLY A 136 5.05 -22.36 13.50
C GLY A 136 5.18 -22.38 11.97
N LEU A 137 5.61 -21.28 11.37
CA LEU A 137 5.85 -21.17 9.93
C LEU A 137 7.32 -21.44 9.59
N THR A 138 7.61 -21.73 8.32
CA THR A 138 8.98 -21.98 7.83
C THR A 138 9.40 -20.83 6.92
N PRO A 139 10.00 -19.76 7.47
CA PRO A 139 10.40 -18.61 6.66
C PRO A 139 11.71 -18.86 5.90
N ARG A 140 11.83 -18.19 4.75
CA ARG A 140 13.05 -18.13 3.94
C ARG A 140 13.48 -16.66 3.81
N ARG A 141 14.71 -16.34 4.21
CA ARG A 141 15.24 -14.97 4.12
C ARG A 141 16.10 -14.81 2.87
N GLU A 142 15.86 -13.74 2.11
CA GLU A 142 16.70 -13.28 1.01
C GLU A 142 17.01 -11.79 1.16
N GLY A 143 18.24 -11.49 1.59
CA GLY A 143 18.64 -10.12 1.88
C GLY A 143 17.77 -9.45 2.94
N GLY A 144 17.10 -8.39 2.57
CA GLY A 144 16.16 -7.65 3.43
C GLY A 144 14.71 -8.13 3.35
N ARG A 145 14.42 -9.26 2.71
CA ARG A 145 13.07 -9.79 2.50
C ARG A 145 12.91 -11.15 3.18
N VAL A 146 11.73 -11.41 3.68
CA VAL A 146 11.38 -12.71 4.27
C VAL A 146 10.15 -13.25 3.59
N TYR A 147 10.22 -14.50 3.17
CA TYR A 147 9.20 -15.23 2.43
C TYR A 147 8.68 -16.39 3.28
N PHE A 148 7.43 -16.73 3.13
CA PHE A 148 6.77 -17.87 3.74
C PHE A 148 5.49 -18.19 2.96
N ASP A 149 5.01 -19.41 3.07
CA ASP A 149 3.80 -19.84 2.38
C ASP A 149 2.56 -19.60 3.23
N ASP A 150 1.46 -19.26 2.56
CA ASP A 150 0.13 -19.30 3.15
C ASP A 150 -0.38 -20.76 3.26
N PRO A 151 -1.56 -21.02 3.85
CA PRO A 151 -2.09 -22.39 4.02
C PRO A 151 -2.32 -23.15 2.71
N ASP A 152 -2.43 -22.47 1.57
CA ASP A 152 -2.62 -23.08 0.25
C ASP A 152 -1.31 -23.15 -0.56
N GLY A 153 -0.18 -22.78 0.05
CA GLY A 153 1.14 -22.81 -0.58
C GLY A 153 1.41 -21.63 -1.51
N ILE A 154 0.68 -20.52 -1.35
CA ILE A 154 0.94 -19.29 -2.08
C ILE A 154 2.03 -18.50 -1.36
N GLU A 155 3.12 -18.16 -2.06
CA GLU A 155 4.25 -17.45 -1.45
C GLU A 155 3.87 -16.02 -1.05
N CYS A 156 3.99 -15.73 0.23
CA CYS A 156 3.86 -14.42 0.83
C CYS A 156 5.25 -13.85 1.15
N GLN A 157 5.42 -12.55 1.00
CA GLN A 157 6.62 -11.83 1.38
C GLN A 157 6.29 -10.72 2.36
N VAL A 158 7.20 -10.44 3.28
CA VAL A 158 7.18 -9.24 4.12
C VAL A 158 8.46 -8.43 3.94
N ALA A 159 8.32 -7.11 3.96
CA ALA A 159 9.41 -6.17 3.78
C ALA A 159 9.13 -4.84 4.47
N SER A 160 10.12 -3.94 4.49
CA SER A 160 9.90 -2.53 4.87
C SER A 160 8.98 -1.82 3.87
N ALA A 161 8.37 -0.75 4.32
CA ALA A 161 7.61 0.17 3.47
C ALA A 161 8.51 0.87 2.44
#